data_49d6c4f9a95c7b45258b76d510747cf1
#
_entry.id   49d6c4f9a95c7b45258b76d510747cf1
#
_cell.length_a   1.000
_cell.length_b   1.000
_cell.length_c   1.000
_cell.angle_alpha   90.00
_cell.angle_beta   90.00
_cell.angle_gamma   90.00
#
_symmetry.space_group_name_H-M   'P 1'
#
loop_
_entity.id
_entity.type
_entity.pdbx_description
1 polymer ?
#
loop_
_entity_poly.entity_id
_entity_poly.type
_entity_poly.pdbx_seq_one_letter_code
_entity_poly.pdbx_strand_id
1 'polypeptide(L)'
;MTLDAGPLIQLDRDDRRVVVLLARANETAQPVIVPGSALAQAIRDPARQARLARLLQQPRTQVDPLDRVDATQVGKLLAASGTSDIADAHVAICARRSQTRVVTSDPDDLRRLDPTLDLVVV
;
A
#
# COMPACT_ATOMS: atom_id res chain seq x y z
N MET A 1 4.97 -7.43 2.04
CA MET A 1 4.23 -6.79 0.92
C MET A 1 3.86 -5.36 1.29
N THR A 2 3.77 -4.51 0.31
CA THR A 2 3.27 -3.14 0.47
C THR A 2 1.88 -3.06 -0.17
N LEU A 3 0.92 -2.48 0.54
CA LEU A 3 -0.47 -2.42 0.08
C LEU A 3 -0.79 -1.04 -0.50
N ASP A 4 -1.28 -1.03 -1.73
CA ASP A 4 -1.91 0.13 -2.35
C ASP A 4 -3.31 0.38 -1.75
N ALA A 5 -3.92 1.51 -2.04
CA ALA A 5 -5.25 1.87 -1.53
C ALA A 5 -6.34 0.89 -1.98
N GLY A 6 -6.29 0.42 -3.23
CA GLY A 6 -7.26 -0.53 -3.76
C GLY A 6 -7.41 -1.78 -2.90
N PRO A 7 -6.34 -2.53 -2.62
CA PRO A 7 -6.38 -3.68 -1.72
C PRO A 7 -6.89 -3.37 -0.31
N LEU A 8 -6.60 -2.20 0.24
CA LEU A 8 -7.15 -1.79 1.54
C LEU A 8 -8.67 -1.64 1.49
N ILE A 9 -9.19 -1.04 0.41
CA ILE A 9 -10.63 -0.91 0.18
C ILE A 9 -11.25 -2.29 -0.06
N GLN A 10 -10.60 -3.15 -0.83
CA GLN A 10 -11.05 -4.51 -1.09
C GLN A 10 -11.10 -5.35 0.20
N LEU A 11 -10.11 -5.20 1.09
CA LEU A 11 -10.13 -5.86 2.40
C LEU A 11 -11.36 -5.46 3.21
N ASP A 12 -11.68 -4.17 3.22
CA ASP A 12 -12.86 -3.66 3.91
C ASP A 12 -14.16 -4.26 3.36
N ARG A 13 -14.19 -4.54 2.07
CA ARG A 13 -15.31 -5.20 1.37
C ARG A 13 -15.27 -6.73 1.40
N ASP A 14 -14.37 -7.30 2.18
CA ASP A 14 -14.19 -8.76 2.31
C ASP A 14 -13.81 -9.46 0.99
N ASP A 15 -13.02 -8.81 0.15
CA ASP A 15 -12.52 -9.44 -1.08
C ASP A 15 -11.63 -10.64 -0.74
N ARG A 16 -12.02 -11.80 -1.22
CA ARG A 16 -11.38 -13.07 -0.86
C ARG A 16 -9.90 -13.13 -1.26
N ARG A 17 -9.52 -12.55 -2.39
CA ARG A 17 -8.13 -12.58 -2.85
C ARG A 17 -7.22 -11.83 -1.89
N VAL A 18 -7.65 -10.67 -1.43
CA VAL A 18 -6.91 -9.86 -0.46
C VAL A 18 -6.86 -10.56 0.90
N VAL A 19 -7.97 -11.09 1.36
CA VAL A 19 -8.05 -11.84 2.63
C VAL A 19 -7.08 -13.02 2.63
N VAL A 20 -7.03 -13.79 1.54
CA VAL A 20 -6.13 -14.94 1.40
C VAL A 20 -4.66 -14.51 1.36
N LEU A 21 -4.34 -13.43 0.64
CA LEU A 21 -2.97 -12.90 0.61
C LEU A 21 -2.48 -12.46 1.98
N LEU A 22 -3.30 -11.77 2.74
CA LEU A 22 -2.96 -11.32 4.09
C LEU A 22 -2.84 -12.47 5.07
N ALA A 23 -3.71 -13.47 4.97
CA ALA A 23 -3.62 -14.68 5.79
C ALA A 23 -2.29 -15.41 5.53
N ARG A 24 -1.88 -15.55 4.28
CA ARG A 24 -0.59 -16.15 3.92
C ARG A 24 0.60 -15.34 4.44
N ALA A 25 0.54 -14.03 4.34
CA ALA A 25 1.58 -13.16 4.87
C ALA A 25 1.74 -13.38 6.39
N ASN A 26 0.63 -13.49 7.11
CA ASN A 26 0.65 -13.77 8.54
C ASN A 26 1.23 -15.16 8.86
N GLU A 27 0.83 -16.19 8.13
CA GLU A 27 1.33 -17.56 8.29
C GLU A 27 2.84 -17.68 8.04
N THR A 28 3.35 -16.95 7.07
CA THR A 28 4.76 -16.96 6.68
C THR A 28 5.60 -15.87 7.35
N ALA A 29 5.03 -15.19 8.33
CA ALA A 29 5.71 -14.12 9.08
C ALA A 29 6.22 -12.97 8.20
N GLN A 30 5.55 -12.67 7.11
CA GLN A 30 5.89 -11.59 6.20
C GLN A 30 5.38 -10.24 6.73
N PRO A 31 6.19 -9.17 6.65
CA PRO A 31 5.72 -7.84 7.01
C PRO A 31 4.69 -7.33 6.01
N VAL A 32 3.75 -6.56 6.51
CA VAL A 32 2.76 -5.82 5.71
C VAL A 32 3.00 -4.34 5.91
N ILE A 33 3.33 -3.64 4.83
CA ILE A 33 3.58 -2.21 4.83
C ILE A 33 2.34 -1.49 4.29
N VAL A 34 1.85 -0.55 5.08
CA VAL A 34 0.70 0.30 4.70
C VAL A 34 1.20 1.74 4.62
N PRO A 35 1.40 2.28 3.41
CA PRO A 35 1.73 3.69 3.27
C PRO A 35 0.62 4.57 3.82
N GLY A 36 0.98 5.58 4.62
CA GLY A 36 -0.01 6.45 5.25
C GLY A 36 -0.92 7.17 4.26
N SER A 37 -0.39 7.52 3.08
CA SER A 37 -1.18 8.14 2.00
C SER A 37 -2.22 7.18 1.41
N ALA A 38 -1.87 5.91 1.22
CA ALA A 38 -2.81 4.88 0.76
C ALA A 38 -3.88 4.60 1.82
N LEU A 39 -3.49 4.56 3.09
CA LEU A 39 -4.42 4.42 4.20
C LEU A 39 -5.43 5.56 4.24
N ALA A 40 -4.99 6.81 4.04
CA ALA A 40 -5.86 7.97 4.01
C ALA A 40 -6.91 7.91 2.89
N GLN A 41 -6.58 7.27 1.76
CA GLN A 41 -7.54 7.04 0.68
C GLN A 41 -8.56 5.94 1.02
N ALA A 42 -8.21 4.97 1.86
CA ALA A 42 -9.05 3.84 2.20
C ALA A 42 -9.96 4.11 3.41
N ILE A 43 -9.50 4.87 4.40
CA ILE A 43 -10.29 5.20 5.59
C ILE A 43 -11.38 6.20 5.25
N ARG A 44 -12.63 5.90 5.66
CA ARG A 44 -13.78 6.80 5.56
C ARG A 44 -14.57 6.87 6.86
N ASP A 45 -14.87 5.72 7.45
CA ASP A 45 -15.59 5.59 8.73
C ASP A 45 -14.97 4.43 9.52
N PRO A 46 -13.94 4.70 10.35
CA PRO A 46 -13.22 3.65 11.06
C PRO A 46 -14.11 2.72 11.89
N ALA A 47 -15.20 3.25 12.47
CA ALA A 47 -16.13 2.47 13.26
C ALA A 47 -16.84 1.36 12.44
N ARG A 48 -16.93 1.52 11.12
CA ARG A 48 -17.55 0.56 10.20
C ARG A 48 -16.54 -0.25 9.40
N GLN A 49 -15.26 -0.01 9.61
CA GLN A 49 -14.17 -0.65 8.86
C GLN A 49 -13.37 -1.59 9.77
N ALA A 50 -14.06 -2.56 10.37
CA ALA A 50 -13.47 -3.46 11.37
C ALA A 50 -12.33 -4.31 10.80
N ARG A 51 -12.41 -4.75 9.54
CA ARG A 51 -11.35 -5.55 8.90
C ARG A 51 -10.08 -4.73 8.73
N LEU A 52 -10.22 -3.50 8.30
CA LEU A 52 -9.09 -2.58 8.15
C LEU A 52 -8.46 -2.27 9.52
N ALA A 53 -9.28 -2.01 10.53
CA ALA A 53 -8.82 -1.78 11.90
C ALA A 53 -8.02 -2.99 12.43
N ARG A 54 -8.46 -4.21 12.18
CA ARG A 54 -7.74 -5.42 12.58
C ARG A 54 -6.40 -5.54 11.88
N LEU A 55 -6.33 -5.25 10.58
CA LEU A 55 -5.06 -5.24 9.85
C LEU A 55 -4.06 -4.30 10.51
N LEU A 56 -4.47 -3.09 10.83
CA LEU A 56 -3.60 -2.07 11.43
C LEU A 56 -3.10 -2.45 12.83
N GLN A 57 -3.79 -3.37 13.52
CA GLN A 57 -3.41 -3.86 14.85
C GLN A 57 -2.52 -5.11 14.80
N GLN A 58 -2.32 -5.71 13.64
CA GLN A 58 -1.47 -6.91 13.52
C GLN A 58 0.00 -6.57 13.85
N PRO A 59 0.72 -7.45 14.56
CA PRO A 59 2.09 -7.16 15.01
C PRO A 59 3.07 -6.87 13.88
N ARG A 60 2.84 -7.43 12.69
CA ARG A 60 3.72 -7.29 11.53
C ARG A 60 3.23 -6.27 10.52
N THR A 61 2.15 -5.58 10.81
CA THR A 61 1.66 -4.47 10.00
C THR A 61 2.30 -3.18 10.47
N GLN A 62 2.91 -2.47 9.52
CA GLN A 62 3.58 -1.20 9.75
C GLN A 62 2.93 -0.15 8.87
N VAL A 63 2.50 0.96 9.49
CA VAL A 63 2.03 2.13 8.77
C VAL A 63 3.21 3.08 8.61
N ASP A 64 3.59 3.36 7.36
CA ASP A 64 4.68 4.28 7.06
C ASP A 64 4.11 5.69 6.82
N PRO A 65 4.46 6.68 7.66
CA PRO A 65 3.91 8.02 7.52
C PRO A 65 4.48 8.74 6.30
N LEU A 66 3.69 9.64 5.73
CA LEU A 66 4.17 10.61 4.75
C LEU A 66 4.83 11.77 5.50
N ASP A 67 5.99 11.52 6.05
CA ASP A 67 6.80 12.51 6.75
C ASP A 67 7.60 13.38 5.78
N ARG A 68 8.47 14.24 6.30
CA ARG A 68 9.28 15.13 5.48
C ARG A 68 10.19 14.38 4.52
N VAL A 69 10.80 13.31 4.96
CA VAL A 69 11.72 12.49 4.13
C VAL A 69 10.93 11.83 3.00
N ASP A 70 9.84 11.17 3.32
CA ASP A 70 9.01 10.49 2.32
C ASP A 70 8.33 11.49 1.37
N ALA A 71 7.84 12.61 1.88
CA ALA A 71 7.26 13.67 1.05
C ALA A 71 8.27 14.21 0.02
N THR A 72 9.53 14.37 0.41
CA THR A 72 10.60 14.81 -0.50
C THR A 72 10.86 13.77 -1.59
N GLN A 73 10.94 12.50 -1.23
CA GLN A 73 11.15 11.40 -2.20
C GLN A 73 9.94 11.25 -3.14
N VAL A 74 8.73 11.37 -2.63
CA VAL A 74 7.50 11.38 -3.42
C VAL A 74 7.53 12.51 -4.45
N GLY A 75 7.83 13.73 -4.02
CA GLY A 75 7.91 14.88 -4.92
C GLY A 75 8.92 14.68 -6.05
N LYS A 76 10.10 14.14 -5.73
CA LYS A 76 11.14 13.83 -6.73
C LYS A 76 10.66 12.77 -7.73
N LEU A 77 9.98 11.73 -7.26
CA LEU A 77 9.47 10.66 -8.12
C LEU A 77 8.37 11.17 -9.05
N LEU A 78 7.46 12.00 -8.55
CA LEU A 78 6.41 12.62 -9.36
C LEU A 78 7.00 13.51 -10.46
N ALA A 79 8.00 14.31 -10.14
CA ALA A 79 8.71 15.14 -11.12
C ALA A 79 9.40 14.30 -12.20
N ALA A 80 10.07 13.23 -11.80
CA ALA A 80 10.79 12.37 -12.73
C ALA A 80 9.86 11.56 -13.65
N SER A 81 8.70 11.12 -13.14
CA SER A 81 7.73 10.32 -13.90
C SER A 81 6.74 11.15 -14.70
N GLY A 82 6.62 12.45 -14.42
CA GLY A 82 5.61 13.31 -15.02
C GLY A 82 4.19 12.99 -14.59
N THR A 83 4.03 12.41 -13.39
CA THR A 83 2.72 12.07 -12.81
C THR A 83 2.42 12.91 -11.58
N SER A 84 1.23 12.81 -11.01
CA SER A 84 0.78 13.69 -9.92
C SER A 84 0.13 12.97 -8.74
N ASP A 85 -0.01 11.65 -8.76
CA ASP A 85 -0.65 10.92 -7.68
C ASP A 85 0.31 10.68 -6.51
N ILE A 86 0.11 11.43 -5.43
CA ILE A 86 0.95 11.37 -4.23
C ILE A 86 0.88 9.99 -3.56
N ALA A 87 -0.30 9.40 -3.47
CA ALA A 87 -0.48 8.11 -2.80
C ALA A 87 0.21 6.99 -3.56
N ASP A 88 0.08 6.93 -4.88
CA ASP A 88 0.78 5.94 -5.71
C ASP A 88 2.30 6.10 -5.60
N ALA A 89 2.80 7.32 -5.63
CA ALA A 89 4.23 7.59 -5.46
C ALA A 89 4.72 7.17 -4.07
N HIS A 90 3.93 7.40 -3.02
CA HIS A 90 4.28 6.97 -1.67
C HIS A 90 4.33 5.44 -1.55
N VAL A 91 3.39 4.74 -2.19
CA VAL A 91 3.42 3.26 -2.28
C VAL A 91 4.74 2.79 -2.92
N ALA A 92 5.14 3.39 -4.04
CA ALA A 92 6.40 3.06 -4.71
C ALA A 92 7.61 3.29 -3.78
N ILE A 93 7.67 4.42 -3.09
CA ILE A 93 8.76 4.75 -2.15
C ILE A 93 8.84 3.73 -1.01
N CYS A 94 7.71 3.40 -0.39
CA CYS A 94 7.66 2.41 0.69
C CYS A 94 8.09 1.02 0.23
N ALA A 95 7.63 0.59 -0.95
CA ALA A 95 7.99 -0.71 -1.52
C ALA A 95 9.49 -0.80 -1.85
N ARG A 96 10.08 0.25 -2.40
CA ARG A 96 11.52 0.30 -2.66
C ARG A 96 12.33 0.19 -1.37
N ARG A 97 11.97 0.95 -0.36
CA ARG A 97 12.65 0.95 0.93
C ARG A 97 12.61 -0.41 1.60
N SER A 98 11.46 -1.06 1.61
CA SER A 98 11.27 -2.37 2.24
C SER A 98 11.64 -3.55 1.34
N GLN A 99 11.92 -3.31 0.06
CA GLN A 99 12.19 -4.34 -0.94
C GLN A 99 11.08 -5.39 -0.99
N THR A 100 9.84 -4.94 -1.01
CA THR A 100 8.65 -5.78 -1.03
C THR A 100 7.88 -5.66 -2.34
N ARG A 101 7.06 -6.66 -2.61
CA ARG A 101 6.04 -6.59 -3.66
C ARG A 101 4.98 -5.57 -3.30
N VAL A 102 4.37 -4.98 -4.30
CA VAL A 102 3.19 -4.12 -4.16
C VAL A 102 1.95 -4.90 -4.56
N VAL A 103 0.98 -4.96 -3.66
CA VAL A 103 -0.36 -5.48 -3.98
C VAL A 103 -1.22 -4.32 -4.42
N THR A 104 -1.79 -4.40 -5.61
CA THR A 104 -2.56 -3.32 -6.24
C THR A 104 -3.71 -3.84 -7.08
N SER A 105 -4.76 -3.04 -7.22
CA SER A 105 -5.82 -3.24 -8.21
C SER A 105 -5.64 -2.37 -9.46
N ASP A 106 -4.63 -1.48 -9.47
CA ASP A 106 -4.36 -0.56 -10.57
C ASP A 106 -2.86 -0.58 -10.94
N PRO A 107 -2.40 -1.63 -11.63
CA PRO A 107 -0.97 -1.81 -11.90
C PRO A 107 -0.40 -0.78 -12.89
N ASP A 108 -1.21 -0.22 -13.76
CA ASP A 108 -0.72 0.65 -14.83
C ASP A 108 -0.15 1.97 -14.29
N ASP A 109 -0.83 2.57 -13.32
CA ASP A 109 -0.38 3.81 -12.69
C ASP A 109 0.95 3.60 -11.95
N LEU A 110 1.11 2.48 -11.27
CA LEU A 110 2.35 2.14 -10.58
C LEU A 110 3.49 1.85 -11.56
N ARG A 111 3.23 1.20 -12.68
CA ARG A 111 4.24 0.95 -13.72
C ARG A 111 4.75 2.24 -14.37
N ARG A 112 3.91 3.26 -14.48
CA ARG A 112 4.35 4.58 -14.96
C ARG A 112 5.32 5.25 -14.01
N LEU A 113 5.09 5.08 -12.70
CA LEU A 113 5.98 5.62 -11.67
C LEU A 113 7.30 4.87 -11.61
N ASP A 114 7.23 3.56 -11.64
CA ASP A 114 8.40 2.70 -11.52
C ASP A 114 8.13 1.34 -12.18
N PRO A 115 8.63 1.13 -13.41
CA PRO A 115 8.44 -0.15 -14.11
C PRO A 115 9.19 -1.33 -13.47
N THR A 116 10.09 -1.08 -12.50
CA THR A 116 10.86 -2.13 -11.81
C THR A 116 10.13 -2.72 -10.61
N LEU A 117 8.99 -2.17 -10.20
CA LEU A 117 8.20 -2.69 -9.09
C LEU A 117 7.68 -4.10 -9.39
N ASP A 118 7.78 -4.99 -8.42
CA ASP A 118 7.16 -6.30 -8.47
C ASP A 118 5.71 -6.19 -7.97
N LEU A 119 4.76 -6.39 -8.89
CA LEU A 119 3.34 -6.16 -8.62
C LEU A 119 2.56 -7.46 -8.50
N VAL A 120 1.68 -7.52 -7.50
CA VAL A 120 0.64 -8.55 -7.34
C VAL A 120 -0.69 -7.88 -7.60
N VAL A 121 -1.35 -8.27 -8.68
CA VAL A 121 -2.63 -7.66 -9.09
C VAL A 121 -3.80 -8.41 -8.46
N VAL A 122 -4.69 -7.68 -7.83
CA VAL A 122 -5.89 -8.22 -7.19
C VAL A 122 -7.18 -7.60 -7.69
#